data_df07b22ade31fba90e6219bef83100c2
#
_entry.id   df07b22ade31fba90e6219bef83100c2
#
_cell.length_a   1.000
_cell.length_b   1.000
_cell.length_c   1.000
_cell.angle_alpha   90.00
_cell.angle_beta   90.00
_cell.angle_gamma   90.00
#
_symmetry.space_group_name_H-M   'P 1'
#
loop_
_entity.id
_entity.type
_entity.pdbx_description
1 polymer ?
#
loop_
_entity_poly.entity_id
_entity_poly.type
_entity_poly.pdbx_seq_one_letter_code
_entity_poly.pdbx_strand_id
1 'polypeptide(L)'
;MADNLREDLELVEVVYENNDKKAVLKFLDIENGEILEVNFNKQVFVNGKWKDDEKKAEKVDEWCEEYLEKDFSKLSDRVGDKFDVYRYEKFNSMWESEEIIKFSKDQQGMIFTTKIESVEDTGTKISIKYLIDEKLYETKMTYADYMEDLKQWFTNPQKKGKQFEKFEKKFGVSVENSDEILGKEIMVEVKVAFGKFPYGDIKKPNWANKDK
;
A
#
# COMPACT_ATOMS: atom_id res chain seq x y z
N MET A 1 3.86 16.52 12.32
CA MET A 1 3.31 16.68 10.96
C MET A 1 4.08 15.72 10.08
N ALA A 2 3.44 15.05 9.16
CA ALA A 2 4.16 14.13 8.27
C ALA A 2 5.09 14.96 7.37
N ASP A 3 6.37 14.63 7.32
CA ASP A 3 7.39 15.36 6.53
C ASP A 3 7.09 15.42 5.03
N ASN A 4 6.11 14.63 4.58
CA ASN A 4 5.70 14.52 3.19
C ASN A 4 4.44 15.31 2.83
N LEU A 5 3.79 15.99 3.78
CA LEU A 5 2.66 16.88 3.51
C LEU A 5 3.16 18.21 2.93
N ARG A 6 2.52 18.67 1.87
CA ARG A 6 2.65 19.99 1.26
C ARG A 6 1.29 20.65 1.34
N GLU A 7 1.20 21.70 2.13
CA GLU A 7 -0.06 22.40 2.41
C GLU A 7 -0.31 23.53 1.41
N ASP A 8 -1.57 23.83 1.14
CA ASP A 8 -2.01 24.99 0.34
C ASP A 8 -1.41 25.10 -1.08
N LEU A 9 -1.14 23.97 -1.75
CA LEU A 9 -0.66 23.99 -3.13
C LEU A 9 -1.77 24.37 -4.11
N GLU A 10 -1.51 25.32 -5.00
CA GLU A 10 -2.46 25.73 -6.04
C GLU A 10 -2.55 24.67 -7.14
N LEU A 11 -3.79 24.24 -7.45
CA LEU A 11 -4.06 23.42 -8.62
C LEU A 11 -3.97 24.30 -9.89
N VAL A 12 -2.90 24.17 -10.65
CA VAL A 12 -2.63 25.03 -11.80
C VAL A 12 -3.12 24.46 -13.13
N GLU A 13 -3.28 23.13 -13.23
CA GLU A 13 -3.72 22.48 -14.46
C GLU A 13 -4.37 21.12 -14.18
N VAL A 14 -5.38 20.75 -14.97
CA VAL A 14 -5.95 19.40 -15.06
C VAL A 14 -5.87 18.92 -16.48
N VAL A 15 -5.16 17.82 -16.71
CA VAL A 15 -5.00 17.21 -18.04
C VAL A 15 -5.75 15.88 -18.07
N TYR A 16 -6.67 15.73 -19.04
CA TYR A 16 -7.37 14.48 -19.27
C TYR A 16 -6.63 13.64 -20.33
N GLU A 17 -6.40 12.37 -20.02
CA GLU A 17 -5.71 11.40 -20.85
C GLU A 17 -6.55 10.12 -21.06
N ASN A 18 -6.14 9.26 -21.99
CA ASN A 18 -6.77 7.95 -22.23
C ASN A 18 -8.28 8.05 -22.51
N ASN A 19 -8.70 8.93 -23.42
CA ASN A 19 -10.10 9.20 -23.74
C ASN A 19 -10.90 9.59 -22.48
N ASP A 20 -10.38 10.53 -21.71
CA ASP A 20 -10.98 11.05 -20.47
C ASP A 20 -11.21 9.98 -19.37
N LYS A 21 -10.36 8.94 -19.40
CA LYS A 21 -10.38 7.90 -18.33
C LYS A 21 -9.33 8.14 -17.26
N LYS A 22 -8.40 9.05 -17.49
CA LYS A 22 -7.36 9.47 -16.54
C LYS A 22 -7.33 10.99 -16.47
N ALA A 23 -7.30 11.53 -15.26
CA ALA A 23 -7.03 12.93 -14.98
C ALA A 23 -5.69 13.06 -14.26
N VAL A 24 -4.84 13.96 -14.72
CA VAL A 24 -3.59 14.35 -14.08
C VAL A 24 -3.79 15.76 -13.53
N LEU A 25 -3.79 15.88 -12.21
CA LEU A 25 -3.88 17.15 -11.51
C LEU A 25 -2.47 17.65 -11.23
N LYS A 26 -2.16 18.89 -11.61
CA LYS A 26 -0.84 19.50 -11.42
C LYS A 26 -0.93 20.61 -10.38
N PHE A 27 -0.18 20.45 -9.30
CA PHE A 27 -0.12 21.37 -8.19
C PHE A 27 1.23 22.10 -8.17
N LEU A 28 1.20 23.41 -7.99
CA LEU A 28 2.40 24.23 -7.93
C LEU A 28 2.92 24.32 -6.48
N ASP A 29 4.07 23.72 -6.26
CA ASP A 29 4.86 23.91 -5.02
C ASP A 29 5.83 25.07 -5.21
N ILE A 30 5.42 26.27 -4.83
CA ILE A 30 6.23 27.50 -4.99
C ILE A 30 7.46 27.45 -4.10
N GLU A 31 7.36 26.86 -2.91
CA GLU A 31 8.47 26.82 -1.94
C GLU A 31 9.63 25.98 -2.47
N ASN A 32 9.33 24.87 -3.13
CA ASN A 32 10.33 23.96 -3.69
C ASN A 32 10.60 24.19 -5.18
N GLY A 33 9.79 25.02 -5.85
CA GLY A 33 9.94 25.32 -7.28
C GLY A 33 9.63 24.14 -8.18
N GLU A 34 8.68 23.28 -7.80
CA GLU A 34 8.32 22.07 -8.54
C GLU A 34 6.82 21.95 -8.79
N ILE A 35 6.44 21.09 -9.73
CA ILE A 35 5.05 20.68 -9.98
C ILE A 35 4.86 19.28 -9.45
N LEU A 36 3.88 19.12 -8.56
CA LEU A 36 3.47 17.81 -8.07
C LEU A 36 2.27 17.31 -8.88
N GLU A 37 2.37 16.09 -9.43
CA GLU A 37 1.30 15.48 -10.20
C GLU A 37 0.57 14.42 -9.39
N VAL A 38 -0.75 14.54 -9.26
CA VAL A 38 -1.64 13.53 -8.69
C VAL A 38 -2.48 12.92 -9.81
N ASN A 39 -2.54 11.59 -9.85
CA ASN A 39 -3.19 10.86 -10.94
C ASN A 39 -4.46 10.16 -10.46
N PHE A 40 -5.60 10.51 -11.04
CA PHE A 40 -6.87 9.79 -10.94
C PHE A 40 -7.11 8.98 -12.22
N ASN A 41 -7.04 7.64 -12.13
CA ASN A 41 -7.15 6.78 -13.29
C ASN A 41 -8.22 5.71 -13.08
N LYS A 42 -9.29 5.76 -13.87
CA LYS A 42 -10.43 4.83 -13.88
C LYS A 42 -10.10 3.47 -14.51
N GLN A 43 -8.91 3.33 -15.10
CA GLN A 43 -8.49 2.12 -15.80
C GLN A 43 -7.42 1.35 -15.01
N VAL A 44 -7.35 0.05 -15.22
CA VAL A 44 -6.28 -0.82 -14.75
C VAL A 44 -5.32 -1.16 -15.89
N PHE A 45 -4.02 -1.25 -15.59
CA PHE A 45 -3.02 -1.65 -16.57
C PHE A 45 -2.87 -3.17 -16.55
N VAL A 46 -3.32 -3.83 -17.64
CA VAL A 46 -3.32 -5.29 -17.76
C VAL A 46 -2.74 -5.68 -19.12
N ASN A 47 -1.71 -6.53 -19.12
CA ASN A 47 -1.09 -7.04 -20.34
C ASN A 47 -0.51 -5.98 -21.27
N GLY A 48 0.11 -4.95 -20.72
CA GLY A 48 0.66 -3.85 -21.50
C GLY A 48 -0.40 -2.90 -22.07
N LYS A 49 -1.66 -3.00 -21.64
CA LYS A 49 -2.76 -2.15 -22.12
C LYS A 49 -3.62 -1.67 -20.95
N TRP A 50 -4.12 -0.45 -21.07
CA TRP A 50 -5.13 0.08 -20.17
C TRP A 50 -6.50 -0.53 -20.50
N LYS A 51 -7.23 -0.95 -19.48
CA LYS A 51 -8.59 -1.51 -19.58
C LYS A 51 -9.50 -0.81 -18.59
N ASP A 52 -10.75 -0.64 -18.99
CA ASP A 52 -11.78 -0.10 -18.10
C ASP A 52 -12.06 -1.10 -16.97
N ASP A 53 -12.25 -0.56 -15.76
CA ASP A 53 -12.57 -1.31 -14.54
C ASP A 53 -13.62 -0.52 -13.76
N GLU A 54 -14.82 -1.08 -13.64
CA GLU A 54 -15.98 -0.41 -13.05
C GLU A 54 -15.74 -0.07 -11.57
N LYS A 55 -15.19 -1.01 -10.80
CA LYS A 55 -14.92 -0.81 -9.36
C LYS A 55 -13.89 0.29 -9.13
N LYS A 56 -12.87 0.32 -9.99
CA LYS A 56 -11.86 1.38 -9.91
C LYS A 56 -12.42 2.73 -10.34
N ALA A 57 -13.30 2.74 -11.33
CA ALA A 57 -13.98 3.96 -11.76
C ALA A 57 -14.86 4.53 -10.65
N GLU A 58 -15.70 3.70 -10.00
CA GLU A 58 -16.51 4.11 -8.85
C GLU A 58 -15.64 4.69 -7.73
N LYS A 59 -14.55 4.01 -7.38
CA LYS A 59 -13.64 4.49 -6.33
C LYS A 59 -12.95 5.82 -6.69
N VAL A 60 -12.63 6.03 -7.97
CA VAL A 60 -12.08 7.31 -8.42
C VAL A 60 -13.14 8.42 -8.36
N ASP A 61 -14.39 8.13 -8.69
CA ASP A 61 -15.48 9.09 -8.57
C ASP A 61 -15.72 9.46 -7.08
N GLU A 62 -15.70 8.49 -6.16
CA GLU A 62 -15.75 8.75 -4.72
C GLU A 62 -14.61 9.67 -4.27
N TRP A 63 -13.38 9.44 -4.70
CA TRP A 63 -12.24 10.31 -4.37
C TRP A 63 -12.38 11.73 -4.94
N CYS A 64 -12.94 11.88 -6.14
CA CYS A 64 -13.18 13.20 -6.72
C CYS A 64 -14.18 13.98 -5.88
N GLU A 65 -15.25 13.35 -5.42
CA GLU A 65 -16.24 13.97 -4.53
C GLU A 65 -15.65 14.30 -3.16
N GLU A 66 -14.89 13.36 -2.57
CA GLU A 66 -14.33 13.50 -1.22
C GLU A 66 -13.25 14.60 -1.13
N TYR A 67 -12.30 14.62 -2.09
CA TYR A 67 -11.14 15.50 -2.02
C TYR A 67 -11.26 16.77 -2.86
N LEU A 68 -12.10 16.76 -3.89
CA LEU A 68 -12.23 17.87 -4.84
C LEU A 68 -13.66 18.45 -4.91
N GLU A 69 -14.63 17.80 -4.26
CA GLU A 69 -16.05 18.21 -4.25
C GLU A 69 -16.61 18.42 -5.67
N LYS A 70 -16.16 17.57 -6.61
CA LYS A 70 -16.52 17.67 -8.04
C LYS A 70 -16.57 16.31 -8.71
N ASP A 71 -17.46 16.20 -9.70
CA ASP A 71 -17.44 15.08 -10.64
C ASP A 71 -16.09 14.99 -11.37
N PHE A 72 -15.63 13.78 -11.68
CA PHE A 72 -14.39 13.53 -12.40
C PHE A 72 -14.28 14.36 -13.71
N SER A 73 -15.37 14.53 -14.45
CA SER A 73 -15.38 15.30 -15.72
C SER A 73 -15.28 16.82 -15.56
N LYS A 74 -15.37 17.31 -14.32
CA LYS A 74 -15.40 18.75 -14.00
C LYS A 74 -14.25 19.20 -13.10
N LEU A 75 -13.19 18.38 -12.98
CA LEU A 75 -12.06 18.70 -12.11
C LEU A 75 -11.35 20.00 -12.54
N SER A 76 -11.41 20.35 -13.83
CA SER A 76 -10.85 21.62 -14.33
C SER A 76 -11.51 22.86 -13.73
N ASP A 77 -12.72 22.75 -13.19
CA ASP A 77 -13.40 23.86 -12.51
C ASP A 77 -12.72 24.25 -11.19
N ARG A 78 -11.84 23.40 -10.67
CA ARG A 78 -11.09 23.63 -9.43
C ARG A 78 -9.69 24.23 -9.66
N VAL A 79 -9.33 24.53 -10.90
CA VAL A 79 -8.07 25.22 -11.21
C VAL A 79 -8.05 26.60 -10.57
N GLY A 80 -6.99 26.92 -9.84
CA GLY A 80 -6.84 28.10 -9.00
C GLY A 80 -7.17 27.87 -7.52
N ASP A 81 -7.82 26.77 -7.16
CA ASP A 81 -8.06 26.40 -5.77
C ASP A 81 -6.80 25.79 -5.13
N LYS A 82 -6.75 25.82 -3.79
CA LYS A 82 -5.64 25.30 -3.01
C LYS A 82 -5.99 23.98 -2.34
N PHE A 83 -5.03 23.07 -2.31
CA PHE A 83 -5.18 21.74 -1.75
C PHE A 83 -3.92 21.29 -1.03
N ASP A 84 -4.10 20.37 -0.08
CA ASP A 84 -3.02 19.65 0.55
C ASP A 84 -2.64 18.43 -0.30
N VAL A 85 -1.34 18.25 -0.54
CA VAL A 85 -0.81 17.15 -1.33
C VAL A 85 0.29 16.43 -0.56
N TYR A 86 0.17 15.12 -0.42
CA TYR A 86 1.20 14.26 0.14
C TYR A 86 2.18 13.85 -0.95
N ARG A 87 3.46 14.19 -0.74
CA ARG A 87 4.55 13.84 -1.64
C ARG A 87 5.26 12.57 -1.18
N TYR A 88 5.30 11.56 -2.05
CA TYR A 88 6.03 10.31 -1.83
C TYR A 88 7.15 10.16 -2.87
N GLU A 89 8.09 9.24 -2.64
CA GLU A 89 9.22 9.02 -3.54
C GLU A 89 8.79 8.66 -4.98
N LYS A 90 7.67 7.95 -5.13
CA LYS A 90 7.22 7.39 -6.42
C LYS A 90 5.89 7.91 -6.93
N PHE A 91 5.14 8.61 -6.13
CA PHE A 91 3.81 9.13 -6.48
C PHE A 91 3.45 10.28 -5.54
N ASN A 92 2.41 11.03 -5.88
CA ASN A 92 1.78 11.99 -4.99
C ASN A 92 0.31 11.64 -4.81
N SER A 93 -0.30 12.09 -3.72
CA SER A 93 -1.66 11.77 -3.32
C SER A 93 -2.32 12.96 -2.64
N MET A 94 -3.63 13.08 -2.71
CA MET A 94 -4.41 14.06 -1.92
C MET A 94 -4.78 13.54 -0.53
N TRP A 95 -4.37 12.30 -0.20
CA TRP A 95 -4.56 11.68 1.10
C TRP A 95 -3.27 11.05 1.58
N GLU A 96 -3.17 10.88 2.88
CA GLU A 96 -2.05 10.18 3.47
C GLU A 96 -2.08 8.70 3.05
N SER A 97 -1.00 8.24 2.44
CA SER A 97 -0.83 6.85 2.00
C SER A 97 0.33 6.21 2.73
N GLU A 98 0.15 4.98 3.17
CA GLU A 98 1.23 4.20 3.76
C GLU A 98 2.22 3.77 2.67
N GLU A 99 3.44 4.30 2.70
CA GLU A 99 4.52 3.81 1.83
C GLU A 99 5.19 2.58 2.44
N ILE A 100 4.91 1.40 1.87
CA ILE A 100 5.57 0.16 2.29
C ILE A 100 6.94 0.05 1.62
N ILE A 101 7.99 0.13 2.42
CA ILE A 101 9.38 0.01 1.98
C ILE A 101 9.73 -1.47 1.76
N LYS A 102 10.52 -1.74 0.73
CA LYS A 102 11.04 -3.09 0.45
C LYS A 102 12.46 -3.21 0.97
N PHE A 103 12.76 -4.36 1.56
CA PHE A 103 14.15 -4.69 1.90
C PHE A 103 15.02 -4.72 0.64
N SER A 104 16.29 -4.35 0.80
CA SER A 104 17.33 -4.51 -0.23
C SER A 104 18.08 -5.82 -0.04
N LYS A 105 18.81 -6.27 -1.07
CA LYS A 105 19.65 -7.47 -0.97
C LYS A 105 20.82 -7.30 -0.01
N ASP A 106 21.32 -6.09 0.13
CA ASP A 106 22.44 -5.77 1.00
C ASP A 106 22.11 -5.95 2.48
N GLN A 107 20.82 -5.96 2.81
CA GLN A 107 20.29 -6.20 4.16
C GLN A 107 20.16 -7.70 4.47
N GLN A 108 20.51 -8.60 3.56
CA GLN A 108 20.40 -10.06 3.79
C GLN A 108 21.12 -10.49 5.07
N GLY A 109 20.42 -11.21 5.94
CA GLY A 109 20.92 -11.68 7.22
C GLY A 109 20.85 -10.68 8.35
N MET A 110 20.48 -9.41 8.08
CA MET A 110 20.22 -8.45 9.15
C MET A 110 18.99 -8.86 9.94
N ILE A 111 19.01 -8.59 11.24
CA ILE A 111 17.90 -8.86 12.16
C ILE A 111 17.51 -7.53 12.81
N PHE A 112 16.25 -7.17 12.68
CA PHE A 112 15.66 -5.98 13.26
C PHE A 112 14.70 -6.37 14.39
N THR A 113 14.77 -5.66 15.51
CA THR A 113 13.78 -5.75 16.58
C THR A 113 12.80 -4.60 16.43
N THR A 114 11.50 -4.92 16.36
CA THR A 114 10.45 -3.95 16.13
C THR A 114 9.13 -4.43 16.77
N LYS A 115 8.04 -3.68 16.57
CA LYS A 115 6.71 -4.02 17.04
C LYS A 115 5.76 -4.22 15.88
N ILE A 116 4.73 -5.05 16.08
CA ILE A 116 3.64 -5.22 15.11
C ILE A 116 2.76 -3.98 15.16
N GLU A 117 2.62 -3.28 14.03
CA GLU A 117 1.74 -2.11 13.90
C GLU A 117 0.33 -2.53 13.45
N SER A 118 0.25 -3.43 12.45
CA SER A 118 -1.04 -3.94 11.99
C SER A 118 -0.93 -5.35 11.43
N VAL A 119 -2.04 -6.07 11.48
CA VAL A 119 -2.23 -7.38 10.82
C VAL A 119 -3.55 -7.34 10.09
N GLU A 120 -3.55 -7.68 8.80
CA GLU A 120 -4.72 -7.62 7.94
C GLU A 120 -4.84 -8.85 7.05
N ASP A 121 -6.03 -9.44 6.97
CA ASP A 121 -6.38 -10.39 5.91
C ASP A 121 -6.95 -9.66 4.69
N THR A 122 -6.13 -9.50 3.65
CA THR A 122 -6.50 -8.76 2.43
C THR A 122 -7.30 -9.57 1.42
N GLY A 123 -7.72 -10.81 1.76
CA GLY A 123 -8.35 -11.74 0.82
C GLY A 123 -7.38 -12.48 -0.11
N THR A 124 -6.12 -12.06 -0.19
CA THR A 124 -5.06 -12.71 -0.99
C THR A 124 -3.82 -13.08 -0.18
N LYS A 125 -3.63 -12.45 0.95
CA LYS A 125 -2.50 -12.63 1.87
C LYS A 125 -2.88 -12.18 3.27
N ILE A 126 -2.16 -12.66 4.28
CA ILE A 126 -2.07 -12.00 5.59
C ILE A 126 -0.92 -11.00 5.48
N SER A 127 -1.20 -9.75 5.70
CA SER A 127 -0.25 -8.63 5.74
C SER A 127 0.09 -8.31 7.18
N ILE A 128 1.38 -8.33 7.54
CA ILE A 128 1.87 -7.97 8.88
C ILE A 128 2.79 -6.79 8.68
N LYS A 129 2.41 -5.61 9.19
CA LYS A 129 3.17 -4.38 9.06
C LYS A 129 3.89 -4.04 10.35
N TYR A 130 5.07 -3.42 10.22
CA TYR A 130 5.93 -3.00 11.32
C TYR A 130 6.87 -1.88 10.88
N LEU A 131 7.33 -1.05 11.82
CA LEU A 131 8.24 0.05 11.56
C LEU A 131 9.69 -0.37 11.84
N ILE A 132 10.61 -0.01 10.94
CA ILE A 132 12.06 -0.06 11.15
C ILE A 132 12.61 1.31 10.77
N ASP A 133 13.24 2.00 11.71
CA ASP A 133 13.77 3.36 11.52
C ASP A 133 12.68 4.29 10.92
N GLU A 134 11.51 4.30 11.54
CA GLU A 134 10.32 5.08 11.15
C GLU A 134 9.74 4.78 9.76
N LYS A 135 10.26 3.76 9.07
CA LYS A 135 9.78 3.32 7.76
C LYS A 135 8.93 2.07 7.89
N LEU A 136 7.81 2.05 7.18
CA LEU A 136 6.87 0.94 7.20
C LEU A 136 7.33 -0.21 6.30
N TYR A 137 7.42 -1.40 6.86
CA TYR A 137 7.72 -2.65 6.16
C TYR A 137 6.58 -3.65 6.31
N GLU A 138 6.53 -4.61 5.41
CA GLU A 138 5.49 -5.63 5.39
C GLU A 138 6.09 -7.04 5.24
N THR A 139 5.63 -7.96 6.08
CA THR A 139 5.78 -9.40 5.85
C THR A 139 4.47 -9.97 5.31
N LYS A 140 4.55 -10.72 4.20
CA LYS A 140 3.40 -11.28 3.49
C LYS A 140 3.32 -12.79 3.67
N MET A 141 2.16 -13.28 4.09
CA MET A 141 1.84 -14.71 4.06
C MET A 141 0.81 -14.95 2.96
N THR A 142 1.28 -15.03 1.72
CA THR A 142 0.43 -15.12 0.52
C THR A 142 -0.24 -16.48 0.41
N TYR A 143 -1.53 -16.48 0.10
CA TYR A 143 -2.34 -17.68 -0.10
C TYR A 143 -3.19 -17.65 -1.38
N ALA A 144 -3.08 -16.60 -2.18
CA ALA A 144 -3.70 -16.54 -3.50
C ALA A 144 -2.77 -17.08 -4.58
N ASP A 145 -3.34 -17.59 -5.64
CA ASP A 145 -2.67 -17.99 -6.87
C ASP A 145 -2.92 -16.96 -7.96
N TYR A 146 -1.86 -16.64 -8.69
CA TYR A 146 -1.97 -15.78 -9.86
C TYR A 146 -2.34 -16.65 -11.06
N MET A 147 -3.47 -16.36 -11.71
CA MET A 147 -3.89 -17.02 -12.95
C MET A 147 -3.47 -16.14 -14.14
N GLU A 148 -2.51 -16.63 -14.91
CA GLU A 148 -1.94 -15.87 -16.04
C GLU A 148 -2.97 -15.57 -17.14
N ASP A 149 -3.88 -16.49 -17.39
CA ASP A 149 -4.91 -16.34 -18.42
C ASP A 149 -5.92 -15.23 -18.10
N LEU A 150 -6.25 -15.08 -16.82
CA LEU A 150 -7.19 -14.07 -16.32
C LEU A 150 -6.47 -12.83 -15.77
N LYS A 151 -5.15 -12.92 -15.54
CA LYS A 151 -4.26 -11.92 -14.94
C LYS A 151 -4.76 -11.35 -13.62
N GLN A 152 -5.34 -12.22 -12.82
CA GLN A 152 -5.89 -11.91 -11.50
C GLN A 152 -5.39 -12.89 -10.46
N TRP A 153 -5.40 -12.41 -9.22
CA TRP A 153 -5.13 -13.23 -8.04
C TRP A 153 -6.43 -13.84 -7.54
N PHE A 154 -6.44 -15.14 -7.35
CA PHE A 154 -7.58 -15.87 -6.80
C PHE A 154 -7.21 -16.50 -5.46
N THR A 155 -8.05 -16.30 -4.47
CA THR A 155 -7.89 -16.95 -3.18
C THR A 155 -7.90 -18.46 -3.34
N ASN A 156 -6.83 -19.13 -2.87
CA ASN A 156 -6.76 -20.57 -2.78
C ASN A 156 -7.16 -21.01 -1.36
N PRO A 157 -8.34 -21.63 -1.16
CA PRO A 157 -8.83 -21.97 0.18
C PRO A 157 -7.89 -22.91 0.95
N GLN A 158 -7.25 -23.87 0.25
CA GLN A 158 -6.32 -24.80 0.89
C GLN A 158 -5.03 -24.08 1.35
N LYS A 159 -4.51 -23.16 0.51
CA LYS A 159 -3.36 -22.33 0.90
C LYS A 159 -3.73 -21.37 2.01
N LYS A 160 -4.95 -20.80 1.97
CA LYS A 160 -5.46 -19.92 3.03
C LYS A 160 -5.44 -20.64 4.37
N GLY A 161 -6.07 -21.82 4.48
CA GLY A 161 -6.06 -22.61 5.71
C GLY A 161 -4.65 -22.89 6.23
N LYS A 162 -3.73 -23.31 5.35
CA LYS A 162 -2.33 -23.55 5.73
C LYS A 162 -1.59 -22.29 6.23
N GLN A 163 -1.87 -21.12 5.65
CA GLN A 163 -1.23 -19.88 6.11
C GLN A 163 -1.82 -19.40 7.43
N PHE A 164 -3.13 -19.58 7.64
CA PHE A 164 -3.79 -19.28 8.90
C PHE A 164 -3.25 -20.17 10.03
N GLU A 165 -3.14 -21.48 9.82
CA GLU A 165 -2.50 -22.41 10.78
C GLU A 165 -1.04 -22.02 11.07
N LYS A 166 -0.26 -21.63 10.05
CA LYS A 166 1.11 -21.15 10.23
C LYS A 166 1.17 -19.87 11.05
N PHE A 167 0.24 -18.95 10.82
CA PHE A 167 0.13 -17.70 11.57
C PHE A 167 -0.15 -18.02 13.04
N GLU A 168 -1.18 -18.80 13.31
CA GLU A 168 -1.56 -19.20 14.67
C GLU A 168 -0.42 -19.94 15.39
N LYS A 169 0.22 -20.90 14.73
CA LYS A 169 1.40 -21.60 15.27
C LYS A 169 2.58 -20.68 15.55
N LYS A 170 2.75 -19.62 14.76
CA LYS A 170 3.84 -18.65 14.90
C LYS A 170 3.56 -17.66 16.01
N PHE A 171 2.35 -17.13 16.10
CA PHE A 171 1.98 -16.02 16.98
C PHE A 171 1.13 -16.43 18.20
N GLY A 172 0.62 -17.66 18.27
CA GLY A 172 -0.20 -18.16 19.36
C GLY A 172 -1.62 -17.61 19.40
N VAL A 173 -2.05 -16.88 18.35
CA VAL A 173 -3.40 -16.34 18.19
C VAL A 173 -3.89 -16.58 16.78
N SER A 174 -5.20 -16.67 16.56
CA SER A 174 -5.76 -16.75 15.21
C SER A 174 -5.66 -15.41 14.48
N VAL A 175 -5.80 -15.41 13.15
CA VAL A 175 -5.77 -14.18 12.34
C VAL A 175 -6.91 -13.24 12.74
N GLU A 176 -8.08 -13.80 13.07
CA GLU A 176 -9.26 -13.04 13.51
C GLU A 176 -9.04 -12.32 14.85
N ASN A 177 -8.15 -12.85 15.69
CA ASN A 177 -7.78 -12.28 16.99
C ASN A 177 -6.43 -11.57 16.96
N SER A 178 -5.96 -11.18 15.77
CA SER A 178 -4.64 -10.57 15.60
C SER A 178 -4.45 -9.25 16.34
N ASP A 179 -5.51 -8.58 16.73
CA ASP A 179 -5.45 -7.38 17.58
C ASP A 179 -4.72 -7.63 18.91
N GLU A 180 -4.76 -8.86 19.43
CA GLU A 180 -4.08 -9.25 20.67
C GLU A 180 -2.54 -9.16 20.58
N ILE A 181 -1.99 -9.12 19.38
CA ILE A 181 -0.55 -9.06 19.16
C ILE A 181 -0.05 -7.70 18.66
N LEU A 182 -0.93 -6.72 18.47
CA LEU A 182 -0.52 -5.36 18.11
C LEU A 182 0.36 -4.75 19.20
N GLY A 183 1.38 -4.02 18.81
CA GLY A 183 2.36 -3.42 19.71
C GLY A 183 3.35 -4.40 20.37
N LYS A 184 3.20 -5.73 20.16
CA LYS A 184 4.15 -6.72 20.70
C LYS A 184 5.43 -6.76 19.90
N GLU A 185 6.55 -6.93 20.61
CA GLU A 185 7.88 -6.99 20.04
C GLU A 185 8.10 -8.26 19.23
N ILE A 186 8.70 -8.10 18.05
CA ILE A 186 9.10 -9.15 17.12
C ILE A 186 10.53 -8.95 16.63
N MET A 187 11.15 -10.03 16.18
CA MET A 187 12.42 -10.00 15.45
C MET A 187 12.14 -10.36 13.99
N VAL A 188 12.63 -9.53 13.06
CA VAL A 188 12.51 -9.69 11.61
C VAL A 188 13.89 -9.93 11.03
N GLU A 189 14.10 -11.11 10.45
CA GLU A 189 15.33 -11.42 9.70
C GLU A 189 15.10 -11.16 8.20
N VAL A 190 15.99 -10.43 7.57
CA VAL A 190 15.94 -10.22 6.12
C VAL A 190 16.48 -11.45 5.40
N LYS A 191 15.66 -12.06 4.58
CA LYS A 191 16.00 -13.21 3.72
C LYS A 191 15.85 -12.86 2.25
N VAL A 192 16.51 -13.60 1.37
CA VAL A 192 16.39 -13.45 -0.08
C VAL A 192 15.89 -14.74 -0.69
N ALA A 193 14.70 -14.70 -1.29
CA ALA A 193 14.15 -15.83 -2.02
C ALA A 193 14.71 -15.87 -3.45
N PHE A 194 15.06 -17.07 -3.92
CA PHE A 194 15.59 -17.33 -5.27
C PHE A 194 16.78 -16.43 -5.67
N GLY A 195 17.54 -15.92 -4.69
CA GLY A 195 18.64 -14.98 -4.93
C GLY A 195 18.25 -13.61 -5.48
N LYS A 196 16.95 -13.30 -5.53
CA LYS A 196 16.43 -12.08 -6.19
C LYS A 196 15.50 -11.24 -5.33
N PHE A 197 14.69 -11.85 -4.49
CA PHE A 197 13.58 -11.18 -3.81
C PHE A 197 13.83 -11.09 -2.30
N PRO A 198 14.29 -9.95 -1.79
CA PRO A 198 14.45 -9.74 -0.36
C PRO A 198 13.07 -9.60 0.33
N TYR A 199 12.96 -10.18 1.52
CA TYR A 199 11.75 -10.12 2.35
C TYR A 199 12.08 -10.27 3.83
N GLY A 200 11.20 -9.75 4.69
CA GLY A 200 11.29 -9.94 6.14
C GLY A 200 10.65 -11.25 6.56
N ASP A 201 11.42 -12.10 7.27
CA ASP A 201 10.91 -13.30 7.93
C ASP A 201 10.82 -13.05 9.43
N ILE A 202 9.61 -12.94 9.95
CA ILE A 202 9.38 -12.76 11.38
C ILE A 202 9.76 -14.05 12.10
N LYS A 203 10.69 -13.98 13.05
CA LYS A 203 11.04 -15.10 13.92
C LYS A 203 9.87 -15.43 14.84
N LYS A 204 9.76 -16.69 15.29
CA LYS A 204 8.74 -17.05 16.28
C LYS A 204 8.99 -16.27 17.56
N PRO A 205 8.04 -15.42 17.99
CA PRO A 205 8.23 -14.60 19.20
C PRO A 205 8.26 -15.44 20.48
N ASN A 206 9.02 -14.98 21.47
CA ASN A 206 9.13 -15.68 22.75
C ASN A 206 7.79 -15.72 23.51
N TRP A 207 6.95 -14.69 23.37
CA TRP A 207 5.65 -14.61 23.99
C TRP A 207 4.62 -15.59 23.40
N ALA A 208 4.82 -16.09 22.19
CA ALA A 208 3.96 -17.10 21.57
C ALA A 208 4.14 -18.52 22.15
N ASN A 209 5.07 -18.71 23.10
CA ASN A 209 5.35 -20.00 23.72
C ASN A 209 4.79 -20.08 25.16
N LYS A 210 3.99 -19.12 25.63
CA LYS A 210 3.62 -19.00 27.07
C LYS A 210 2.43 -19.85 27.50
N ASP A 211 1.97 -20.81 26.68
CA ASP A 211 0.97 -21.78 27.12
C ASP A 211 1.46 -23.20 26.85
N LYS A 212 2.33 -23.69 27.74
CA LYS A 212 2.52 -25.11 28.05
C LYS A 212 2.70 -25.28 29.55
#